data_0b8d718297e53a7d9c6d53547466b7da
#
_entry.id   0b8d718297e53a7d9c6d53547466b7da
#
_cell.length_a   1.000
_cell.length_b   1.000
_cell.length_c   1.000
_cell.angle_alpha   90.00
_cell.angle_beta   90.00
_cell.angle_gamma   90.00
#
_symmetry.space_group_name_H-M   'P 1'
#
loop_
_entity.id
_entity.type
_entity.pdbx_description
1 polymer ?
#
loop_
_entity_poly.entity_id
_entity_poly.type
_entity_poly.pdbx_seq_one_letter_code
_entity_poly.pdbx_strand_id
1 'polypeptide(L)'
;DLQWELPNDPRMSEIKWHDQGYSWQTRIWIDDMYMITTVQSQAYVVTNERKYIERTAREMILYLDEIQRPNGLFYHTPDVPFFWGRGNGWMAVGMADLLKVLPQDNPGRERIEKAYKLMMKTLLNYQAEDGMWRQLVDDKTSWKETSASAMFTYAMIVGVKNGWLDEVTYGTAARKAWLALLTYLNDDDNLRNVCEGTNAYNDYQYYINRRQNTGDLHGQAPLLWCADALLHK
;
A
#
# COMPACT_ATOMS: atom_id res chain seq x y z
N ASP A 1 3.23 3.91 21.47
CA ASP A 1 1.94 3.90 22.18
C ASP A 1 1.02 5.07 21.78
N LEU A 2 1.52 6.27 21.45
CA LEU A 2 0.71 7.48 21.15
C LEU A 2 -0.46 7.28 20.17
N GLN A 3 -0.36 6.37 19.20
CA GLN A 3 -1.47 6.08 18.28
C GLN A 3 -2.65 5.34 18.94
N TRP A 4 -2.49 4.85 20.19
CA TRP A 4 -3.51 4.19 21.02
C TRP A 4 -3.81 4.95 22.33
N GLU A 5 -3.33 6.17 22.43
CA GLU A 5 -3.58 7.08 23.56
C GLU A 5 -4.33 8.31 23.01
N LEU A 6 -5.57 8.52 23.42
CA LEU A 6 -6.37 9.65 22.93
C LEU A 6 -5.64 11.00 23.18
N PRO A 7 -5.70 11.94 22.24
CA PRO A 7 -5.23 13.30 22.48
C PRO A 7 -6.07 13.99 23.57
N ASN A 8 -5.58 15.11 24.11
CA ASN A 8 -6.23 15.83 25.20
C ASN A 8 -7.66 16.36 24.83
N ASP A 9 -7.93 16.61 23.56
CA ASP A 9 -9.22 17.08 23.06
C ASP A 9 -9.63 16.24 21.83
N PRO A 10 -10.07 14.98 22.04
CA PRO A 10 -10.34 14.07 20.94
C PRO A 10 -11.71 14.36 20.29
N ARG A 11 -11.77 14.21 18.98
CA ARG A 11 -13.03 14.24 18.23
C ARG A 11 -13.85 12.99 18.50
N MET A 12 -15.17 13.07 18.35
CA MET A 12 -16.08 11.93 18.53
C MET A 12 -15.71 10.72 17.65
N SER A 13 -15.21 10.97 16.42
CA SER A 13 -14.74 9.91 15.53
C SER A 13 -13.49 9.19 16.06
N GLU A 14 -12.60 9.91 16.72
CA GLU A 14 -11.36 9.38 17.32
C GLU A 14 -11.69 8.53 18.56
N ILE A 15 -12.60 9.01 19.42
CA ILE A 15 -13.13 8.26 20.56
C ILE A 15 -13.78 6.95 20.08
N LYS A 16 -14.62 7.02 19.05
CA LYS A 16 -15.31 5.84 18.49
C LYS A 16 -14.35 4.70 18.16
N TRP A 17 -13.24 4.98 17.48
CA TRP A 17 -12.29 3.95 17.08
C TRP A 17 -11.44 3.47 18.25
N HIS A 18 -11.00 4.41 19.09
CA HIS A 18 -10.24 4.09 20.30
C HIS A 18 -11.01 3.14 21.23
N ASP A 19 -12.30 3.41 21.50
CA ASP A 19 -13.14 2.60 22.38
C ASP A 19 -13.38 1.18 21.83
N GLN A 20 -13.24 1.01 20.51
CA GLN A 20 -13.25 -0.30 19.87
C GLN A 20 -11.86 -0.97 19.87
N GLY A 21 -10.84 -0.32 20.44
CA GLY A 21 -9.47 -0.83 20.55
C GLY A 21 -8.63 -0.68 19.27
N TYR A 22 -9.04 0.21 18.37
CA TYR A 22 -8.26 0.63 17.21
C TYR A 22 -7.46 1.91 17.50
N SER A 23 -6.62 2.32 16.56
CA SER A 23 -5.97 3.62 16.65
C SER A 23 -7.01 4.75 16.61
N TRP A 24 -6.83 5.80 17.44
CA TRP A 24 -7.64 7.01 17.34
C TRP A 24 -7.46 7.73 15.99
N GLN A 25 -6.36 7.45 15.26
CA GLN A 25 -6.07 8.01 13.94
C GLN A 25 -6.87 7.36 12.81
N THR A 26 -7.58 6.25 13.08
CA THR A 26 -8.37 5.50 12.10
C THR A 26 -9.49 6.36 11.52
N ARG A 27 -9.57 6.47 10.19
CA ARG A 27 -10.61 7.19 9.46
C ARG A 27 -11.27 6.34 8.37
N ILE A 28 -10.81 5.09 8.18
CA ILE A 28 -11.11 4.24 7.01
C ILE A 28 -10.76 4.96 5.70
N TRP A 29 -9.64 5.63 5.70
CA TRP A 29 -8.99 6.24 4.55
C TRP A 29 -7.81 5.36 4.17
N ILE A 30 -7.70 5.01 2.90
CA ILE A 30 -6.76 3.97 2.43
C ILE A 30 -5.29 4.21 2.84
N ASP A 31 -4.88 5.48 2.94
CA ASP A 31 -3.50 5.86 3.34
C ASP A 31 -3.23 5.58 4.83
N ASP A 32 -4.24 5.76 5.68
CA ASP A 32 -4.09 5.66 7.13
C ASP A 32 -3.61 4.27 7.56
N MET A 33 -4.08 3.22 6.88
CA MET A 33 -3.69 1.85 7.17
C MET A 33 -2.16 1.70 7.19
N TYR A 34 -1.47 2.18 6.15
CA TYR A 34 -0.01 2.11 6.09
C TYR A 34 0.65 2.95 7.19
N MET A 35 0.19 4.19 7.39
CA MET A 35 0.76 5.12 8.37
C MET A 35 0.61 4.62 9.80
N ILE A 36 -0.52 3.97 10.11
CA ILE A 36 -0.77 3.39 11.43
C ILE A 36 0.04 2.09 11.61
N THR A 37 -0.07 1.17 10.65
CA THR A 37 0.47 -0.19 10.80
C THR A 37 1.98 -0.26 10.71
N THR A 38 2.61 0.54 9.86
CA THR A 38 4.07 0.54 9.70
C THR A 38 4.79 0.93 10.97
N VAL A 39 4.34 1.98 11.67
CA VAL A 39 4.95 2.41 12.94
C VAL A 39 4.84 1.32 14.00
N GLN A 40 3.70 0.66 14.11
CA GLN A 40 3.49 -0.44 15.06
C GLN A 40 4.31 -1.68 14.70
N SER A 41 4.42 -2.02 13.40
CA SER A 41 5.27 -3.13 12.95
C SER A 41 6.74 -2.89 13.29
N GLN A 42 7.25 -1.68 13.08
CA GLN A 42 8.61 -1.32 13.45
C GLN A 42 8.82 -1.32 14.97
N ALA A 43 7.83 -0.85 15.74
CA ALA A 43 7.88 -0.95 17.21
C ALA A 43 8.00 -2.41 17.66
N TYR A 44 7.26 -3.33 17.05
CA TYR A 44 7.40 -4.78 17.33
C TYR A 44 8.80 -5.28 17.00
N VAL A 45 9.35 -4.96 15.84
CA VAL A 45 10.70 -5.40 15.45
C VAL A 45 11.77 -4.95 16.45
N VAL A 46 11.65 -3.73 16.99
CA VAL A 46 12.64 -3.17 17.93
C VAL A 46 12.44 -3.69 19.36
N THR A 47 11.19 -3.82 19.81
CA THR A 47 10.89 -4.13 21.24
C THR A 47 10.54 -5.58 21.49
N ASN A 48 10.13 -6.32 20.46
CA ASN A 48 9.56 -7.67 20.55
C ASN A 48 8.27 -7.76 21.41
N GLU A 49 7.61 -6.62 21.66
CA GLU A 49 6.35 -6.59 22.41
C GLU A 49 5.16 -6.92 21.50
N ARG A 50 4.50 -8.04 21.74
CA ARG A 50 3.39 -8.55 20.91
C ARG A 50 2.24 -7.57 20.73
N LYS A 51 1.99 -6.70 21.70
CA LYS A 51 0.91 -5.69 21.61
C LYS A 51 0.97 -4.88 20.29
N TYR A 52 2.17 -4.54 19.81
CA TYR A 52 2.33 -3.74 18.61
C TYR A 52 1.92 -4.50 17.35
N ILE A 53 2.37 -5.74 17.21
CA ILE A 53 2.04 -6.53 16.01
C ILE A 53 0.58 -7.01 16.02
N GLU A 54 -0.01 -7.23 17.18
CA GLU A 54 -1.42 -7.56 17.34
C GLU A 54 -2.32 -6.37 16.96
N ARG A 55 -1.95 -5.15 17.37
CA ARG A 55 -2.59 -3.90 16.93
C ARG A 55 -2.54 -3.76 15.41
N THR A 56 -1.36 -3.98 14.81
CA THR A 56 -1.17 -3.92 13.37
C THR A 56 -2.06 -4.91 12.61
N ALA A 57 -2.09 -6.17 13.02
CA ALA A 57 -2.90 -7.19 12.37
C ALA A 57 -4.40 -6.87 12.46
N ARG A 58 -4.84 -6.40 13.63
CA ARG A 58 -6.23 -6.00 13.86
C ARG A 58 -6.64 -4.81 13.02
N GLU A 59 -5.80 -3.77 12.96
CA GLU A 59 -6.03 -2.58 12.12
C GLU A 59 -6.09 -2.96 10.64
N MET A 60 -5.14 -3.77 10.16
CA MET A 60 -5.14 -4.25 8.78
C MET A 60 -6.46 -4.98 8.44
N ILE A 61 -6.94 -5.88 9.30
CA ILE A 61 -8.17 -6.63 9.07
C ILE A 61 -9.38 -5.69 8.99
N LEU A 62 -9.45 -4.65 9.82
CA LEU A 62 -10.49 -3.64 9.72
C LEU A 62 -10.55 -3.01 8.32
N TYR A 63 -9.40 -2.61 7.78
CA TYR A 63 -9.35 -2.01 6.43
C TYR A 63 -9.69 -3.04 5.34
N LEU A 64 -9.30 -4.31 5.50
CA LEU A 64 -9.72 -5.38 4.59
C LEU A 64 -11.24 -5.54 4.56
N ASP A 65 -11.89 -5.45 5.72
CA ASP A 65 -13.33 -5.66 5.83
C ASP A 65 -14.14 -4.47 5.32
N GLU A 66 -13.64 -3.24 5.54
CA GLU A 66 -14.34 -2.01 5.19
C GLU A 66 -14.20 -1.61 3.70
N ILE A 67 -12.98 -1.68 3.14
CA ILE A 67 -12.72 -1.08 1.83
C ILE A 67 -12.14 -2.03 0.77
N GLN A 68 -11.72 -3.29 1.11
CA GLN A 68 -11.34 -4.25 0.08
C GLN A 68 -12.56 -4.72 -0.71
N ARG A 69 -12.40 -4.84 -2.02
CA ARG A 69 -13.47 -5.30 -2.92
C ARG A 69 -13.20 -6.75 -3.39
N PRO A 70 -14.22 -7.44 -3.94
CA PRO A 70 -14.09 -8.85 -4.36
C PRO A 70 -12.96 -9.12 -5.36
N ASN A 71 -12.54 -8.11 -6.11
CA ASN A 71 -11.38 -8.18 -7.00
C ASN A 71 -10.03 -8.04 -6.27
N GLY A 72 -10.01 -7.79 -4.96
CA GLY A 72 -8.81 -7.61 -4.15
C GLY A 72 -8.24 -6.20 -4.11
N LEU A 73 -8.75 -5.26 -4.92
CA LEU A 73 -8.40 -3.86 -4.85
C LEU A 73 -9.21 -3.14 -3.76
N PHE A 74 -8.77 -1.93 -3.42
CA PHE A 74 -9.33 -1.14 -2.33
C PHE A 74 -9.91 0.17 -2.83
N TYR A 75 -11.10 0.51 -2.37
CA TYR A 75 -11.64 1.85 -2.53
C TYR A 75 -10.83 2.87 -1.73
N HIS A 76 -10.85 4.13 -2.14
CA HIS A 76 -10.15 5.21 -1.42
C HIS A 76 -10.70 5.39 -0.01
N THR A 77 -12.04 5.42 0.11
CA THR A 77 -12.83 5.35 1.35
C THR A 77 -14.09 4.52 1.06
N PRO A 78 -14.90 4.15 2.06
CA PRO A 78 -16.13 3.38 1.83
C PRO A 78 -17.11 4.00 0.84
N ASP A 79 -17.16 5.32 0.76
CA ASP A 79 -18.07 6.12 -0.08
C ASP A 79 -17.41 6.70 -1.35
N VAL A 80 -16.12 6.44 -1.57
CA VAL A 80 -15.37 6.89 -2.75
C VAL A 80 -14.85 5.69 -3.55
N PRO A 81 -15.64 5.19 -4.52
CA PRO A 81 -15.43 3.89 -5.17
C PRO A 81 -14.40 3.94 -6.31
N PHE A 82 -13.26 4.58 -6.09
CA PHE A 82 -12.16 4.61 -7.04
C PHE A 82 -10.97 3.79 -6.55
N PHE A 83 -10.42 2.96 -7.44
CA PHE A 83 -9.19 2.20 -7.17
C PHE A 83 -7.96 3.06 -7.47
N TRP A 84 -7.76 4.11 -6.68
CA TRP A 84 -6.62 5.01 -6.80
C TRP A 84 -5.30 4.27 -6.62
N GLY A 85 -4.39 4.47 -7.58
CA GLY A 85 -3.14 3.71 -7.68
C GLY A 85 -2.28 3.79 -6.43
N ARG A 86 -1.89 4.99 -5.99
CA ARG A 86 -1.03 5.13 -4.80
C ARG A 86 -1.71 4.65 -3.51
N GLY A 87 -3.01 4.88 -3.34
CA GLY A 87 -3.73 4.33 -2.19
C GLY A 87 -3.67 2.80 -2.17
N ASN A 88 -3.90 2.15 -3.30
CA ASN A 88 -3.72 0.71 -3.44
C ASN A 88 -2.25 0.31 -3.25
N GLY A 89 -1.29 1.15 -3.64
CA GLY A 89 0.13 0.96 -3.34
C GLY A 89 0.41 0.87 -1.85
N TRP A 90 -0.18 1.76 -1.05
CA TRP A 90 -0.06 1.71 0.41
C TRP A 90 -0.58 0.39 1.00
N MET A 91 -1.72 -0.11 0.49
CA MET A 91 -2.26 -1.41 0.93
C MET A 91 -1.32 -2.57 0.54
N ALA A 92 -0.78 -2.55 -0.68
CA ALA A 92 0.14 -3.58 -1.15
C ALA A 92 1.42 -3.66 -0.30
N VAL A 93 2.07 -2.50 -0.07
CA VAL A 93 3.28 -2.41 0.75
C VAL A 93 2.97 -2.73 2.22
N GLY A 94 1.88 -2.19 2.76
CA GLY A 94 1.48 -2.42 4.14
C GLY A 94 1.24 -3.90 4.44
N MET A 95 0.55 -4.63 3.56
CA MET A 95 0.36 -6.08 3.73
C MET A 95 1.68 -6.84 3.57
N ALA A 96 2.53 -6.48 2.59
CA ALA A 96 3.80 -7.14 2.38
C ALA A 96 4.74 -6.97 3.58
N ASP A 97 4.89 -5.75 4.09
CA ASP A 97 5.77 -5.46 5.24
C ASP A 97 5.22 -6.08 6.54
N LEU A 98 3.91 -6.05 6.73
CA LEU A 98 3.30 -6.71 7.88
C LEU A 98 3.57 -8.23 7.85
N LEU A 99 3.34 -8.90 6.73
CA LEU A 99 3.53 -10.35 6.60
C LEU A 99 4.98 -10.78 6.83
N LYS A 100 5.98 -9.93 6.57
CA LYS A 100 7.39 -10.23 6.89
C LYS A 100 7.63 -10.45 8.38
N VAL A 101 6.93 -9.72 9.23
CA VAL A 101 7.18 -9.69 10.68
C VAL A 101 6.04 -10.29 11.51
N LEU A 102 4.86 -10.51 10.90
CA LEU A 102 3.71 -11.07 11.59
C LEU A 102 3.98 -12.52 12.01
N PRO A 103 3.87 -12.87 13.31
CA PRO A 103 4.07 -14.24 13.79
C PRO A 103 3.16 -15.26 13.10
N GLN A 104 3.64 -16.47 12.90
CA GLN A 104 2.87 -17.54 12.25
C GLN A 104 1.63 -17.95 13.04
N ASP A 105 1.66 -17.78 14.35
CA ASP A 105 0.56 -18.08 15.27
C ASP A 105 -0.48 -16.93 15.37
N ASN A 106 -0.28 -15.82 14.68
CA ASN A 106 -1.24 -14.72 14.71
C ASN A 106 -2.54 -15.12 13.98
N PRO A 107 -3.71 -15.00 14.63
CA PRO A 107 -4.99 -15.44 14.04
C PRO A 107 -5.39 -14.68 12.78
N GLY A 108 -4.88 -13.48 12.58
CA GLY A 108 -5.15 -12.64 11.39
C GLY A 108 -4.29 -12.97 10.18
N ARG A 109 -3.20 -13.74 10.34
CA ARG A 109 -2.21 -13.96 9.30
C ARG A 109 -2.79 -14.55 8.01
N GLU A 110 -3.57 -15.61 8.13
CA GLU A 110 -4.17 -16.28 6.96
C GLU A 110 -5.10 -15.33 6.17
N ARG A 111 -5.89 -14.52 6.87
CA ARG A 111 -6.79 -13.53 6.25
C ARG A 111 -6.01 -12.47 5.48
N ILE A 112 -4.93 -11.95 6.06
CA ILE A 112 -4.07 -10.91 5.46
C ILE A 112 -3.32 -11.48 4.25
N GLU A 113 -2.76 -12.69 4.36
CA GLU A 113 -2.04 -13.34 3.26
C GLU A 113 -2.96 -13.64 2.07
N LYS A 114 -4.19 -14.11 2.32
CA LYS A 114 -5.20 -14.31 1.27
C LYS A 114 -5.55 -12.99 0.56
N ALA A 115 -5.75 -11.93 1.33
CA ALA A 115 -6.05 -10.60 0.78
C ALA A 115 -4.90 -10.05 -0.08
N TYR A 116 -3.66 -10.18 0.41
CA TYR A 116 -2.47 -9.82 -0.33
C TYR A 116 -2.35 -10.60 -1.65
N LYS A 117 -2.45 -11.93 -1.63
CA LYS A 117 -2.36 -12.78 -2.83
C LYS A 117 -3.45 -12.46 -3.84
N LEU A 118 -4.67 -12.19 -3.39
CA LEU A 118 -5.77 -11.77 -4.25
C LEU A 118 -5.46 -10.45 -4.94
N MET A 119 -4.97 -9.48 -4.19
CA MET A 119 -4.56 -8.18 -4.73
C MET A 119 -3.44 -8.34 -5.77
N MET A 120 -2.38 -9.10 -5.46
CA MET A 120 -1.26 -9.32 -6.39
C MET A 120 -1.73 -9.97 -7.70
N LYS A 121 -2.63 -10.94 -7.62
CA LYS A 121 -3.24 -11.56 -8.81
C LYS A 121 -4.00 -10.54 -9.68
N THR A 122 -4.74 -9.66 -9.06
CA THR A 122 -5.48 -8.61 -9.77
C THR A 122 -4.54 -7.59 -10.41
N LEU A 123 -3.50 -7.19 -9.70
CA LEU A 123 -2.50 -6.26 -10.22
C LEU A 123 -1.79 -6.80 -11.47
N LEU A 124 -1.54 -8.12 -11.56
CA LEU A 124 -1.01 -8.73 -12.80
C LEU A 124 -1.93 -8.47 -14.00
N ASN A 125 -3.25 -8.59 -13.81
CA ASN A 125 -4.23 -8.38 -14.89
C ASN A 125 -4.30 -6.92 -15.36
N TYR A 126 -3.93 -5.98 -14.49
CA TYR A 126 -3.93 -4.53 -14.78
C TYR A 126 -2.55 -3.97 -15.12
N GLN A 127 -1.49 -4.78 -15.05
CA GLN A 127 -0.17 -4.35 -15.51
C GLN A 127 -0.21 -4.09 -17.02
N ALA A 128 0.21 -2.90 -17.42
CA ALA A 128 0.23 -2.52 -18.82
C ALA A 128 1.41 -3.20 -19.57
N GLU A 129 1.37 -3.14 -20.91
CA GLU A 129 2.41 -3.73 -21.76
C GLU A 129 3.82 -3.18 -21.49
N ASP A 130 3.91 -1.91 -21.07
CA ASP A 130 5.17 -1.27 -20.66
C ASP A 130 5.64 -1.67 -19.26
N GLY A 131 4.84 -2.42 -18.50
CA GLY A 131 5.15 -2.86 -17.13
C GLY A 131 4.61 -1.97 -16.02
N MET A 132 4.05 -0.81 -16.37
CA MET A 132 3.54 0.17 -15.40
C MET A 132 2.07 -0.08 -15.02
N TRP A 133 1.66 0.52 -13.89
CA TRP A 133 0.24 0.65 -13.52
C TRP A 133 -0.21 2.12 -13.63
N ARG A 134 -1.49 2.32 -13.47
CA ARG A 134 -2.16 3.58 -13.78
C ARG A 134 -2.68 4.30 -12.54
N GLN A 135 -2.99 5.58 -12.72
CA GLN A 135 -3.56 6.48 -11.70
C GLN A 135 -4.85 5.90 -11.07
N LEU A 136 -5.76 5.38 -11.91
CA LEU A 136 -6.84 4.48 -11.51
C LEU A 136 -6.48 3.09 -12.03
N VAL A 137 -6.31 2.13 -11.13
CA VAL A 137 -5.72 0.81 -11.45
C VAL A 137 -6.52 0.07 -12.53
N ASP A 138 -7.84 0.13 -12.47
CA ASP A 138 -8.78 -0.56 -13.37
C ASP A 138 -9.16 0.23 -14.63
N ASP A 139 -8.68 1.47 -14.77
CA ASP A 139 -8.97 2.31 -15.92
C ASP A 139 -7.80 2.32 -16.92
N LYS A 140 -7.98 1.63 -18.05
CA LYS A 140 -6.98 1.55 -19.12
C LYS A 140 -6.69 2.87 -19.83
N THR A 141 -7.51 3.89 -19.64
CA THR A 141 -7.35 5.21 -20.24
C THR A 141 -6.60 6.18 -19.33
N SER A 142 -6.52 5.89 -18.04
CA SER A 142 -5.79 6.74 -17.09
C SER A 142 -4.27 6.66 -17.29
N TRP A 143 -3.57 7.73 -16.94
CA TRP A 143 -2.13 7.85 -17.15
C TRP A 143 -1.30 6.92 -16.24
N LYS A 144 -0.02 6.67 -16.62
CA LYS A 144 0.90 5.81 -15.85
C LYS A 144 1.41 6.53 -14.61
N GLU A 145 1.16 5.95 -13.44
CA GLU A 145 1.48 6.52 -12.15
C GLU A 145 2.67 5.77 -11.53
N THR A 146 3.74 6.50 -11.29
CA THR A 146 5.03 5.89 -10.93
C THR A 146 5.12 5.51 -9.46
N SER A 147 4.49 6.24 -8.53
CA SER A 147 4.52 5.88 -7.10
C SER A 147 3.78 4.56 -6.84
N ALA A 148 2.59 4.38 -7.40
CA ALA A 148 1.85 3.12 -7.32
C ALA A 148 2.63 1.97 -7.97
N SER A 149 3.19 2.23 -9.16
CA SER A 149 3.98 1.23 -9.87
C SER A 149 5.19 0.77 -9.05
N ALA A 150 5.90 1.68 -8.40
CA ALA A 150 7.01 1.34 -7.52
C ALA A 150 6.54 0.54 -6.28
N MET A 151 5.44 0.95 -5.64
CA MET A 151 4.86 0.25 -4.50
C MET A 151 4.40 -1.17 -4.83
N PHE A 152 3.74 -1.36 -5.97
CA PHE A 152 3.32 -2.70 -6.42
C PHE A 152 4.52 -3.57 -6.77
N THR A 153 5.54 -3.00 -7.41
CA THR A 153 6.79 -3.68 -7.72
C THR A 153 7.48 -4.15 -6.45
N TYR A 154 7.62 -3.28 -5.44
CA TYR A 154 8.18 -3.63 -4.14
C TYR A 154 7.40 -4.77 -3.48
N ALA A 155 6.07 -4.67 -3.43
CA ALA A 155 5.23 -5.70 -2.83
C ALA A 155 5.42 -7.06 -3.53
N MET A 156 5.52 -7.10 -4.86
CA MET A 156 5.78 -8.33 -5.61
C MET A 156 7.18 -8.88 -5.33
N ILE A 157 8.23 -8.04 -5.28
CA ILE A 157 9.60 -8.47 -4.93
C ILE A 157 9.61 -9.13 -3.55
N VAL A 158 9.01 -8.49 -2.56
CA VAL A 158 8.90 -9.02 -1.18
C VAL A 158 8.17 -10.37 -1.17
N GLY A 159 7.06 -10.47 -1.89
CA GLY A 159 6.27 -11.70 -1.95
C GLY A 159 7.01 -12.87 -2.59
N VAL A 160 7.76 -12.62 -3.66
CA VAL A 160 8.60 -13.65 -4.31
C VAL A 160 9.73 -14.09 -3.37
N LYS A 161 10.45 -13.15 -2.76
CA LYS A 161 11.55 -13.45 -1.84
C LYS A 161 11.14 -14.25 -0.62
N ASN A 162 9.91 -14.06 -0.13
CA ASN A 162 9.36 -14.80 1.00
C ASN A 162 8.61 -16.09 0.60
N GLY A 163 8.57 -16.44 -0.69
CA GLY A 163 7.91 -17.64 -1.19
C GLY A 163 6.38 -17.59 -1.15
N TRP A 164 5.78 -16.41 -0.99
CA TRP A 164 4.33 -16.24 -1.01
C TRP A 164 3.76 -16.15 -2.42
N LEU A 165 4.58 -15.71 -3.37
CA LEU A 165 4.25 -15.53 -4.78
C LEU A 165 5.18 -16.36 -5.66
N ASP A 166 4.65 -16.86 -6.78
CA ASP A 166 5.41 -17.60 -7.79
C ASP A 166 6.47 -16.71 -8.46
N GLU A 167 7.71 -17.17 -8.43
CA GLU A 167 8.85 -16.40 -8.93
C GLU A 167 8.77 -16.14 -10.45
N VAL A 168 8.35 -17.14 -11.23
CA VAL A 168 8.29 -17.01 -12.69
C VAL A 168 7.26 -15.96 -13.09
N THR A 169 6.10 -15.98 -12.46
CA THR A 169 4.99 -15.09 -12.77
C THR A 169 5.23 -13.69 -12.22
N TYR A 170 5.37 -13.59 -10.92
CA TYR A 170 5.43 -12.29 -10.24
C TYR A 170 6.83 -11.66 -10.28
N GLY A 171 7.89 -12.46 -10.27
CA GLY A 171 9.25 -11.98 -10.47
C GLY A 171 9.46 -11.38 -11.86
N THR A 172 8.88 -12.01 -12.90
CA THR A 172 8.88 -11.45 -14.26
C THR A 172 8.12 -10.12 -14.32
N ALA A 173 6.94 -10.04 -13.70
CA ALA A 173 6.14 -8.81 -13.65
C ALA A 173 6.87 -7.68 -12.89
N ALA A 174 7.45 -8.00 -11.73
CA ALA A 174 8.22 -7.05 -10.93
C ALA A 174 9.47 -6.55 -11.68
N ARG A 175 10.22 -7.46 -12.34
CA ARG A 175 11.37 -7.07 -13.16
C ARG A 175 10.98 -6.14 -14.30
N LYS A 176 9.89 -6.45 -15.00
CA LYS A 176 9.37 -5.61 -16.09
C LYS A 176 9.03 -4.21 -15.59
N ALA A 177 8.34 -4.11 -14.45
CA ALA A 177 7.99 -2.84 -13.84
C ALA A 177 9.23 -2.06 -13.37
N TRP A 178 10.19 -2.73 -12.73
CA TRP A 178 11.45 -2.12 -12.32
C TRP A 178 12.19 -1.47 -13.50
N LEU A 179 12.37 -2.19 -14.60
CA LEU A 179 13.01 -1.66 -15.79
C LEU A 179 12.23 -0.49 -16.41
N ALA A 180 10.91 -0.54 -16.39
CA ALA A 180 10.08 0.57 -16.84
C ALA A 180 10.24 1.80 -15.93
N LEU A 181 10.21 1.64 -14.61
CA LEU A 181 10.39 2.74 -13.64
C LEU A 181 11.70 3.50 -13.87
N LEU A 182 12.80 2.80 -14.19
CA LEU A 182 14.09 3.46 -14.47
C LEU A 182 14.02 4.39 -15.68
N THR A 183 13.13 4.15 -16.64
CA THR A 183 12.94 5.06 -17.79
C THR A 183 12.20 6.36 -17.42
N TYR A 184 11.58 6.41 -16.24
CA TYR A 184 10.93 7.61 -15.71
C TYR A 184 11.86 8.49 -14.89
N LEU A 185 13.10 8.10 -14.64
CA LEU A 185 14.11 8.98 -14.06
C LEU A 185 14.49 10.07 -15.07
N ASN A 186 14.70 11.29 -14.59
CA ASN A 186 15.31 12.37 -15.36
C ASN A 186 16.83 12.39 -15.14
N ASP A 187 17.51 13.36 -15.74
CA ASP A 187 18.98 13.50 -15.66
C ASP A 187 19.51 13.78 -14.24
N ASP A 188 18.63 14.24 -13.32
CA ASP A 188 18.94 14.48 -11.91
C ASP A 188 18.46 13.33 -11.00
N ASP A 189 18.20 12.15 -11.53
CA ASP A 189 17.70 10.96 -10.82
C ASP A 189 16.35 11.17 -10.11
N ASN A 190 15.56 12.12 -10.55
CA ASN A 190 14.23 12.38 -10.03
C ASN A 190 13.17 11.60 -10.82
N LEU A 191 12.31 10.86 -10.11
CA LEU A 191 11.21 10.11 -10.70
C LEU A 191 10.11 11.06 -11.18
N ARG A 192 9.72 10.93 -12.45
CA ARG A 192 8.63 11.69 -13.08
C ARG A 192 7.28 10.98 -12.89
N ASN A 193 6.20 11.67 -13.19
CA ASN A 193 4.83 11.15 -13.19
C ASN A 193 4.37 10.60 -11.83
N VAL A 194 4.77 11.26 -10.77
CA VAL A 194 4.29 10.97 -9.41
C VAL A 194 3.02 11.78 -9.15
N CYS A 195 1.93 11.12 -8.81
CA CYS A 195 0.68 11.77 -8.45
C CYS A 195 0.87 12.70 -7.25
N GLU A 196 0.43 13.96 -7.36
CA GLU A 196 0.39 14.87 -6.21
C GLU A 196 -0.46 14.36 -5.05
N GLY A 197 -0.41 15.02 -3.89
CA GLY A 197 -1.28 14.73 -2.73
C GLY A 197 -2.75 14.71 -3.14
N THR A 198 -3.48 13.63 -2.81
CA THR A 198 -4.81 13.35 -3.33
C THR A 198 -5.78 13.08 -2.19
N ASN A 199 -6.83 13.89 -2.10
CA ASN A 199 -7.95 13.67 -1.17
C ASN A 199 -8.96 12.67 -1.75
N ALA A 200 -9.86 12.16 -0.89
CA ALA A 200 -10.95 11.31 -1.32
C ALA A 200 -12.14 12.18 -1.78
N TYR A 201 -12.34 12.24 -3.09
CA TYR A 201 -13.52 12.86 -3.71
C TYR A 201 -14.20 11.85 -4.63
N ASN A 202 -15.52 11.77 -4.54
CA ASN A 202 -16.31 10.93 -5.42
C ASN A 202 -16.51 11.61 -6.80
N ASP A 203 -15.40 11.88 -7.48
CA ASP A 203 -15.34 12.54 -8.79
C ASP A 203 -14.21 11.92 -9.62
N TYR A 204 -14.55 11.26 -10.74
CA TYR A 204 -13.61 10.65 -11.66
C TYR A 204 -12.61 11.66 -12.22
N GLN A 205 -13.09 12.86 -12.63
CA GLN A 205 -12.23 13.87 -13.22
C GLN A 205 -11.20 14.42 -12.23
N TYR A 206 -11.54 14.45 -10.95
CA TYR A 206 -10.60 14.80 -9.90
C TYR A 206 -9.36 13.90 -9.91
N TYR A 207 -9.53 12.56 -10.04
CA TYR A 207 -8.40 11.63 -10.09
C TYR A 207 -7.59 11.72 -11.37
N ILE A 208 -8.26 11.85 -12.52
CA ILE A 208 -7.60 11.89 -13.83
C ILE A 208 -6.79 13.18 -14.01
N ASN A 209 -7.27 14.29 -13.47
CA ASN A 209 -6.65 15.60 -13.60
C ASN A 209 -5.61 15.90 -12.51
N ARG A 210 -5.26 14.92 -11.67
CA ARG A 210 -4.18 15.12 -10.67
C ARG A 210 -2.87 15.48 -11.35
N ARG A 211 -2.17 16.48 -10.77
CA ARG A 211 -0.85 16.89 -11.27
C ARG A 211 0.16 15.76 -11.12
N GLN A 212 1.00 15.61 -12.14
CA GLN A 212 2.11 14.67 -12.19
C GLN A 212 3.40 15.41 -11.79
N ASN A 213 3.88 15.16 -10.59
CA ASN A 213 5.09 15.78 -10.05
C ASN A 213 6.35 15.03 -10.51
N THR A 214 7.49 15.73 -10.48
CA THR A 214 8.84 15.14 -10.62
C THR A 214 9.57 15.30 -9.28
N GLY A 215 10.23 14.24 -8.81
CA GLY A 215 10.99 14.24 -7.57
C GLY A 215 10.15 14.24 -6.29
N ASP A 216 8.85 13.96 -6.38
CA ASP A 216 7.98 13.84 -5.22
C ASP A 216 8.37 12.59 -4.39
N LEU A 217 8.46 12.76 -3.07
CA LEU A 217 8.91 11.72 -2.15
C LEU A 217 8.03 10.47 -2.15
N HIS A 218 6.73 10.59 -2.50
CA HIS A 218 5.84 9.44 -2.66
C HIS A 218 6.27 8.50 -3.80
N GLY A 219 7.06 8.98 -4.76
CA GLY A 219 7.65 8.15 -5.82
C GLY A 219 9.09 7.75 -5.52
N GLN A 220 9.90 8.72 -5.02
CA GLN A 220 11.32 8.46 -4.72
C GLN A 220 11.50 7.37 -3.65
N ALA A 221 10.76 7.43 -2.55
CA ALA A 221 10.89 6.44 -1.48
C ALA A 221 10.54 5.01 -1.94
N PRO A 222 9.41 4.72 -2.59
CA PRO A 222 9.13 3.37 -3.08
C PRO A 222 10.11 2.86 -4.13
N LEU A 223 10.68 3.74 -4.95
CA LEU A 223 11.74 3.36 -5.89
C LEU A 223 12.99 2.87 -5.13
N LEU A 224 13.37 3.58 -4.06
CA LEU A 224 14.48 3.15 -3.19
C LEU A 224 14.16 1.85 -2.45
N TRP A 225 12.92 1.63 -2.01
CA TRP A 225 12.50 0.34 -1.42
C TRP A 225 12.65 -0.81 -2.41
N CYS A 226 12.33 -0.60 -3.68
CA CYS A 226 12.56 -1.62 -4.72
C CYS A 226 14.06 -1.91 -4.86
N ALA A 227 14.91 -0.89 -4.93
CA ALA A 227 16.35 -1.05 -5.06
C ALA A 227 16.93 -1.81 -3.85
N ASP A 228 16.56 -1.41 -2.63
CA ASP A 228 16.96 -2.08 -1.40
C ASP A 228 16.51 -3.55 -1.39
N ALA A 229 15.24 -3.80 -1.71
CA ALA A 229 14.70 -5.15 -1.76
C ALA A 229 15.33 -6.03 -2.85
N LEU A 230 15.88 -5.47 -3.91
CA LEU A 230 16.62 -6.22 -4.93
C LEU A 230 18.05 -6.54 -4.49
N LEU A 231 18.71 -5.65 -3.74
CA LEU A 231 20.11 -5.77 -3.31
C LEU A 231 20.27 -6.68 -2.09
N HIS A 232 19.33 -6.69 -1.18
CA HIS A 232 19.40 -7.44 0.08
C HIS A 232 18.54 -8.71 0.01
N LYS A 233 19.00 -9.80 0.69
CA LYS A 233 18.28 -11.09 0.78
C LYS A 233 17.13 -10.99 1.78
#